data_ea4e9ae0c4992f7644cecfb677c7be45
#
_entry.id   ea4e9ae0c4992f7644cecfb677c7be45
#
_cell.length_a   1.000
_cell.length_b   1.000
_cell.length_c   1.000
_cell.angle_alpha   90.00
_cell.angle_beta   90.00
_cell.angle_gamma   90.00
#
_symmetry.space_group_name_H-M   'P 1'
#
loop_
_entity.id
_entity.type
_entity.pdbx_description
1 polymer ?
#
loop_
_entity_poly.entity_id
_entity_poly.type
_entity_poly.pdbx_seq_one_letter_code
_entity_poly.pdbx_strand_id
1 'polypeptide(L)'
;MIEMMRRILLFGCLLMTVSIGGFAQTQRQVDSLLNICRPLAETDIKAAEAKLLHFKQQYFGFPAELYIAQLYDKADKKGTEYRAEVAHAYDQMSLSLMSRGDMELYILSLFYSGRNDACAKKAREALTYYPQSLPLNRYFFRSLVSQGHYRESLTAYENLTHAQPAIMEHSDTVHYSVAVTGWARYLYQQGKYKEAAQWMEPFAQQRRQNGQMTDDVTMQLANIYIEWAKELEGPEKEQMLLKADALLAQRIPETTMNDDLFAYMRVQMIQFQLDPEAHKGTALPAILQMEQVFKKKADLDERHKERLVTGYRYLMSYYFIEKEDYALAAQYADKILALYPADDAATQVKKLYKKIQA
;
A
#
# COMPACT_ATOMS: atom_id res chain seq x y z
N MET A 1 -37.80 -7.34 -13.96
CA MET A 1 -38.67 -8.34 -14.61
C MET A 1 -38.00 -9.72 -14.73
N ILE A 2 -36.79 -9.81 -15.25
CA ILE A 2 -36.02 -11.07 -15.36
C ILE A 2 -35.70 -11.69 -13.98
N GLU A 3 -35.35 -10.87 -13.00
CA GLU A 3 -35.03 -11.30 -11.64
C GLU A 3 -36.25 -11.79 -10.87
N MET A 4 -37.38 -11.17 -11.11
CA MET A 4 -38.67 -11.62 -10.55
C MET A 4 -39.15 -12.95 -11.21
N MET A 5 -38.93 -13.10 -12.52
CA MET A 5 -39.21 -14.35 -13.22
C MET A 5 -38.25 -15.49 -12.80
N ARG A 6 -36.98 -15.21 -12.53
CA ARG A 6 -35.99 -16.19 -12.01
C ARG A 6 -36.35 -16.65 -10.60
N ARG A 7 -36.80 -15.74 -9.73
CA ARG A 7 -37.34 -16.07 -8.40
C ARG A 7 -38.62 -16.93 -8.47
N ILE A 8 -39.49 -16.63 -9.42
CA ILE A 8 -40.73 -17.40 -9.67
C ILE A 8 -40.40 -18.78 -10.24
N LEU A 9 -39.40 -18.92 -11.14
CA LEU A 9 -38.98 -20.19 -11.69
C LEU A 9 -38.27 -21.10 -10.68
N LEU A 10 -37.38 -20.53 -9.83
CA LEU A 10 -36.70 -21.28 -8.75
C LEU A 10 -37.72 -21.72 -7.66
N PHE A 11 -38.62 -20.86 -7.29
CA PHE A 11 -39.75 -21.24 -6.42
C PHE A 11 -40.74 -22.20 -7.13
N GLY A 12 -40.96 -22.05 -8.42
CA GLY A 12 -41.83 -22.89 -9.21
C GLY A 12 -41.32 -24.33 -9.38
N CYS A 13 -40.01 -24.56 -9.53
CA CYS A 13 -39.46 -25.92 -9.60
C CYS A 13 -39.50 -26.68 -8.27
N LEU A 14 -39.45 -25.98 -7.11
CA LEU A 14 -39.69 -26.60 -5.80
C LEU A 14 -41.18 -26.81 -5.51
N LEU A 15 -42.08 -26.15 -6.24
CA LEU A 15 -43.52 -26.12 -6.01
C LEU A 15 -44.34 -27.14 -6.78
N MET A 16 -43.75 -27.91 -7.71
CA MET A 16 -44.53 -28.89 -8.48
C MET A 16 -45.02 -30.12 -7.68
N THR A 17 -44.70 -30.18 -6.37
CA THR A 17 -45.17 -31.31 -5.51
C THR A 17 -45.95 -30.88 -4.28
N VAL A 18 -46.21 -29.60 -4.05
CA VAL A 18 -46.95 -29.13 -2.87
C VAL A 18 -48.21 -28.37 -3.31
N SER A 19 -49.39 -28.82 -2.87
CA SER A 19 -50.66 -28.15 -3.10
C SER A 19 -50.64 -26.70 -2.61
N ILE A 20 -51.26 -25.76 -3.33
CA ILE A 20 -51.35 -24.33 -3.04
C ILE A 20 -51.72 -24.05 -1.55
N GLY A 21 -52.49 -24.88 -0.93
CA GLY A 21 -52.86 -24.76 0.49
C GLY A 21 -51.72 -25.05 1.46
N GLY A 22 -50.81 -25.97 1.13
CA GLY A 22 -49.62 -26.27 1.96
C GLY A 22 -48.57 -25.16 1.97
N PHE A 23 -48.44 -24.44 0.86
CA PHE A 23 -47.47 -23.33 0.75
C PHE A 23 -47.86 -22.12 1.62
N ALA A 24 -49.13 -21.71 1.58
CA ALA A 24 -49.59 -20.59 2.40
C ALA A 24 -49.49 -20.88 3.91
N GLN A 25 -49.70 -22.16 4.29
CA GLN A 25 -49.55 -22.59 5.68
C GLN A 25 -48.11 -22.62 6.12
N THR A 26 -47.18 -23.08 5.26
CA THR A 26 -45.71 -23.04 5.53
C THR A 26 -45.19 -21.62 5.68
N GLN A 27 -45.62 -20.68 4.82
CA GLN A 27 -45.20 -19.27 4.93
C GLN A 27 -45.68 -18.62 6.24
N ARG A 28 -46.93 -18.88 6.67
CA ARG A 28 -47.45 -18.41 7.97
C ARG A 28 -46.62 -18.94 9.15
N GLN A 29 -46.19 -20.21 9.08
CA GLN A 29 -45.33 -20.81 10.12
C GLN A 29 -43.96 -20.18 10.17
N VAL A 30 -43.34 -19.88 9.00
CA VAL A 30 -42.07 -19.15 8.90
C VAL A 30 -42.22 -17.75 9.50
N ASP A 31 -43.26 -17.01 9.12
CA ASP A 31 -43.49 -15.65 9.63
C ASP A 31 -43.72 -15.68 11.17
N SER A 32 -44.46 -16.64 11.68
CA SER A 32 -44.64 -16.83 13.12
C SER A 32 -43.32 -17.13 13.84
N LEU A 33 -42.49 -18.01 13.27
CA LEU A 33 -41.17 -18.33 13.81
C LEU A 33 -40.25 -17.10 13.85
N LEU A 34 -40.21 -16.32 12.75
CA LEU A 34 -39.39 -15.12 12.68
C LEU A 34 -39.85 -14.04 13.65
N ASN A 35 -41.17 -13.93 13.90
CA ASN A 35 -41.71 -13.02 14.91
C ASN A 35 -41.28 -13.39 16.35
N ILE A 36 -40.96 -14.66 16.59
CA ILE A 36 -40.40 -15.13 17.86
C ILE A 36 -38.88 -14.95 17.89
N CYS A 37 -38.19 -15.32 16.80
CA CYS A 37 -36.72 -15.30 16.77
C CYS A 37 -36.11 -13.87 16.76
N ARG A 38 -36.76 -12.90 16.12
CA ARG A 38 -36.27 -11.51 16.06
C ARG A 38 -36.11 -10.86 17.44
N PRO A 39 -37.15 -10.80 18.31
CA PRO A 39 -36.97 -10.24 19.65
C PRO A 39 -36.10 -11.12 20.54
N LEU A 40 -36.09 -12.44 20.37
CA LEU A 40 -35.21 -13.34 21.11
C LEU A 40 -33.74 -13.08 20.79
N ALA A 41 -33.40 -12.78 19.54
CA ALA A 41 -32.03 -12.48 19.14
C ALA A 41 -31.45 -11.21 19.79
N GLU A 42 -32.31 -10.30 20.28
CA GLU A 42 -31.86 -9.11 20.99
C GLU A 42 -31.34 -9.42 22.41
N THR A 43 -31.79 -10.55 22.99
CA THR A 43 -31.42 -10.99 24.36
C THR A 43 -30.59 -12.26 24.37
N ASP A 44 -30.84 -13.19 23.47
CA ASP A 44 -30.12 -14.46 23.32
C ASP A 44 -30.15 -14.92 21.86
N ILE A 45 -29.18 -14.49 21.11
CA ILE A 45 -29.03 -14.79 19.68
C ILE A 45 -28.80 -16.29 19.43
N LYS A 46 -28.14 -17.00 20.35
CA LYS A 46 -27.90 -18.45 20.23
C LYS A 46 -29.17 -19.25 20.40
N ALA A 47 -30.08 -18.83 21.29
CA ALA A 47 -31.37 -19.43 21.43
C ALA A 47 -32.24 -19.19 20.17
N ALA A 48 -32.16 -18.02 19.55
CA ALA A 48 -32.84 -17.73 18.29
C ALA A 48 -32.31 -18.60 17.13
N GLU A 49 -30.99 -18.74 17.00
CA GLU A 49 -30.33 -19.64 16.05
C GLU A 49 -30.80 -21.09 16.22
N ALA A 50 -30.76 -21.59 17.46
CA ALA A 50 -31.21 -22.97 17.77
C ALA A 50 -32.67 -23.24 17.35
N LYS A 51 -33.59 -22.26 17.50
CA LYS A 51 -34.97 -22.37 17.04
C LYS A 51 -35.07 -22.46 15.51
N LEU A 52 -34.28 -21.68 14.77
CA LEU A 52 -34.25 -21.74 13.31
C LEU A 52 -33.71 -23.08 12.80
N LEU A 53 -32.66 -23.60 13.44
CA LEU A 53 -32.09 -24.90 13.10
C LEU A 53 -33.03 -26.04 13.43
N HIS A 54 -33.78 -25.99 14.57
CA HIS A 54 -34.77 -26.95 14.91
C HIS A 54 -35.95 -26.96 13.90
N PHE A 55 -36.39 -25.79 13.46
CA PHE A 55 -37.42 -25.68 12.43
C PHE A 55 -36.95 -26.26 11.09
N LYS A 56 -35.67 -26.06 10.70
CA LYS A 56 -35.09 -26.68 9.51
C LYS A 56 -35.16 -28.22 9.54
N GLN A 57 -34.95 -28.83 10.71
CA GLN A 57 -35.07 -30.29 10.86
C GLN A 57 -36.48 -30.80 10.61
N GLN A 58 -37.48 -29.97 10.91
CA GLN A 58 -38.89 -30.33 10.70
C GLN A 58 -39.41 -30.03 9.29
N TYR A 59 -38.84 -29.01 8.64
CA TYR A 59 -39.26 -28.51 7.33
C TYR A 59 -38.15 -28.53 6.32
N PHE A 60 -38.12 -29.58 5.49
CA PHE A 60 -37.08 -29.72 4.45
C PHE A 60 -37.14 -28.55 3.46
N GLY A 61 -35.96 -28.00 3.15
CA GLY A 61 -35.82 -26.85 2.23
C GLY A 61 -35.99 -25.48 2.89
N PHE A 62 -36.24 -25.41 4.21
CA PHE A 62 -36.25 -24.14 4.92
C PHE A 62 -34.83 -23.55 4.97
N PRO A 63 -34.58 -22.31 4.46
CA PRO A 63 -33.28 -21.70 4.40
C PRO A 63 -32.88 -21.05 5.74
N ALA A 64 -32.71 -21.88 6.78
CA ALA A 64 -32.42 -21.40 8.14
C ALA A 64 -31.15 -20.52 8.16
N GLU A 65 -30.13 -20.88 7.36
CA GLU A 65 -28.87 -20.20 7.26
C GLU A 65 -29.03 -18.75 6.81
N LEU A 66 -29.92 -18.48 5.88
CA LEU A 66 -30.25 -17.13 5.43
C LEU A 66 -30.80 -16.29 6.59
N TYR A 67 -31.74 -16.82 7.34
CA TYR A 67 -32.33 -16.11 8.47
C TYR A 67 -31.39 -15.98 9.65
N ILE A 68 -30.55 -16.98 9.89
CA ILE A 68 -29.44 -16.91 10.89
C ILE A 68 -28.48 -15.78 10.55
N ALA A 69 -27.99 -15.71 9.30
CA ALA A 69 -27.12 -14.64 8.86
C ALA A 69 -27.75 -13.25 9.06
N GLN A 70 -29.04 -13.10 8.69
CA GLN A 70 -29.74 -11.84 8.84
C GLN A 70 -30.00 -11.47 10.32
N LEU A 71 -30.20 -12.44 11.22
CA LEU A 71 -30.32 -12.18 12.66
C LEU A 71 -28.99 -11.68 13.25
N TYR A 72 -27.91 -12.35 12.93
CA TYR A 72 -26.58 -11.93 13.38
C TYR A 72 -26.18 -10.56 12.84
N ASP A 73 -26.45 -10.29 11.55
CA ASP A 73 -26.20 -8.97 10.96
C ASP A 73 -27.00 -7.87 11.65
N LYS A 74 -28.31 -8.12 11.94
CA LYS A 74 -29.15 -7.17 12.64
C LYS A 74 -28.74 -6.94 14.09
N ALA A 75 -28.21 -7.97 14.77
CA ALA A 75 -27.69 -7.88 16.13
C ALA A 75 -26.32 -7.18 16.20
N ASP A 76 -25.59 -7.13 15.09
CA ASP A 76 -24.26 -6.52 15.00
C ASP A 76 -24.32 -5.00 14.99
N LYS A 77 -24.57 -4.39 16.15
CA LYS A 77 -24.66 -2.94 16.31
C LYS A 77 -23.37 -2.19 15.98
N LYS A 78 -22.23 -2.86 16.10
CA LYS A 78 -20.91 -2.28 15.79
C LYS A 78 -20.47 -2.54 14.35
N GLY A 79 -21.16 -3.39 13.61
CA GLY A 79 -20.82 -3.75 12.24
C GLY A 79 -19.63 -4.70 12.09
N THR A 80 -19.08 -5.23 13.19
CA THR A 80 -17.90 -6.11 13.21
C THR A 80 -17.95 -7.24 14.22
N GLU A 81 -18.96 -7.27 15.09
CA GLU A 81 -19.00 -8.19 16.25
C GLU A 81 -19.35 -9.62 15.83
N TYR A 82 -20.28 -9.79 14.87
CA TYR A 82 -20.80 -11.09 14.44
C TYR A 82 -20.44 -11.46 12.99
N ARG A 83 -19.40 -10.87 12.41
CA ARG A 83 -19.04 -11.11 11.00
C ARG A 83 -18.63 -12.56 10.73
N ALA A 84 -18.01 -13.22 11.69
CA ALA A 84 -17.64 -14.63 11.55
C ALA A 84 -18.86 -15.55 11.50
N GLU A 85 -19.87 -15.31 12.34
CA GLU A 85 -21.13 -16.07 12.39
C GLU A 85 -21.96 -15.84 11.14
N VAL A 86 -22.06 -14.59 10.67
CA VAL A 86 -22.73 -14.25 9.40
C VAL A 86 -22.07 -14.99 8.24
N ALA A 87 -20.73 -14.94 8.15
CA ALA A 87 -19.99 -15.64 7.09
C ALA A 87 -20.20 -17.16 7.19
N HIS A 88 -20.14 -17.72 8.40
CA HIS A 88 -20.35 -19.16 8.60
C HIS A 88 -21.75 -19.62 8.18
N ALA A 89 -22.78 -18.84 8.47
CA ALA A 89 -24.14 -19.16 8.03
C ALA A 89 -24.23 -19.18 6.50
N TYR A 90 -23.68 -18.20 5.82
CA TYR A 90 -23.67 -18.15 4.36
C TYR A 90 -22.76 -19.19 3.69
N ASP A 91 -21.72 -19.70 4.35
CA ASP A 91 -20.86 -20.76 3.81
C ASP A 91 -21.64 -22.03 3.39
N GLN A 92 -22.79 -22.26 4.04
CA GLN A 92 -23.66 -23.41 3.79
C GLN A 92 -24.60 -23.21 2.60
N MET A 93 -24.56 -22.04 1.95
CA MET A 93 -25.48 -21.66 0.88
C MET A 93 -24.73 -21.54 -0.47
N SER A 94 -25.44 -21.86 -1.56
CA SER A 94 -24.97 -21.55 -2.90
C SER A 94 -25.18 -20.06 -3.20
N LEU A 95 -24.19 -19.37 -3.78
CA LEU A 95 -24.33 -17.98 -4.22
C LEU A 95 -25.52 -17.79 -5.18
N SER A 96 -25.84 -18.79 -6.03
CA SER A 96 -26.95 -18.72 -6.97
C SER A 96 -28.34 -18.61 -6.28
N LEU A 97 -28.44 -18.95 -5.00
CA LEU A 97 -29.62 -18.82 -4.19
C LEU A 97 -29.71 -17.53 -3.37
N MET A 98 -28.63 -16.76 -3.34
CA MET A 98 -28.56 -15.53 -2.58
C MET A 98 -29.06 -14.33 -3.39
N SER A 99 -29.72 -13.40 -2.72
CA SER A 99 -29.99 -12.09 -3.30
C SER A 99 -28.68 -11.28 -3.42
N ARG A 100 -28.71 -10.16 -4.17
CA ARG A 100 -27.56 -9.24 -4.24
C ARG A 100 -27.13 -8.78 -2.85
N GLY A 101 -28.09 -8.36 -2.00
CA GLY A 101 -27.80 -7.89 -0.65
C GLY A 101 -27.16 -8.98 0.23
N ASP A 102 -27.62 -10.24 0.11
CA ASP A 102 -27.04 -11.36 0.85
C ASP A 102 -25.60 -11.65 0.39
N MET A 103 -25.33 -11.59 -0.94
CA MET A 103 -23.96 -11.75 -1.46
C MET A 103 -23.02 -10.63 -0.96
N GLU A 104 -23.49 -9.39 -1.00
CA GLU A 104 -22.74 -8.23 -0.52
C GLU A 104 -22.42 -8.36 0.98
N LEU A 105 -23.41 -8.77 1.78
CA LEU A 105 -23.25 -9.03 3.22
C LEU A 105 -22.31 -10.20 3.51
N TYR A 106 -22.41 -11.28 2.75
CA TYR A 106 -21.51 -12.43 2.88
C TYR A 106 -20.06 -12.05 2.61
N ILE A 107 -19.79 -11.35 1.49
CA ILE A 107 -18.44 -10.94 1.11
C ILE A 107 -17.86 -9.94 2.13
N LEU A 108 -18.65 -8.96 2.58
CA LEU A 108 -18.28 -8.06 3.67
C LEU A 108 -17.90 -8.84 4.93
N SER A 109 -18.71 -9.83 5.30
CA SER A 109 -18.49 -10.63 6.52
C SER A 109 -17.26 -11.51 6.44
N LEU A 110 -16.94 -12.08 5.27
CA LEU A 110 -15.68 -12.79 5.03
C LEU A 110 -14.47 -11.87 5.19
N PHE A 111 -14.55 -10.65 4.67
CA PHE A 111 -13.45 -9.68 4.79
C PHE A 111 -13.20 -9.30 6.25
N TYR A 112 -14.24 -8.87 6.97
CA TYR A 112 -14.09 -8.43 8.37
C TYR A 112 -13.81 -9.57 9.37
N SER A 113 -14.10 -10.82 9.01
CA SER A 113 -13.65 -12.00 9.76
C SER A 113 -12.20 -12.42 9.44
N GLY A 114 -11.49 -11.68 8.60
CA GLY A 114 -10.10 -11.96 8.21
C GLY A 114 -9.94 -13.11 7.20
N ARG A 115 -11.04 -13.64 6.64
CA ARG A 115 -11.03 -14.75 5.69
C ARG A 115 -10.80 -14.27 4.26
N ASN A 116 -9.66 -13.57 4.04
CA ASN A 116 -9.40 -12.85 2.79
C ASN A 116 -9.37 -13.76 1.54
N ASP A 117 -8.85 -15.00 1.64
CA ASP A 117 -8.81 -15.95 0.52
C ASP A 117 -10.25 -16.34 0.09
N ALA A 118 -11.08 -16.68 1.06
CA ALA A 118 -12.48 -16.99 0.80
C ALA A 118 -13.23 -15.76 0.26
N CYS A 119 -12.96 -14.58 0.82
CA CYS A 119 -13.51 -13.31 0.37
C CYS A 119 -13.19 -13.06 -1.11
N ALA A 120 -11.91 -13.11 -1.51
CA ALA A 120 -11.51 -12.89 -2.90
C ALA A 120 -12.15 -13.91 -3.85
N LYS A 121 -12.13 -15.21 -3.48
CA LYS A 121 -12.72 -16.28 -4.29
C LYS A 121 -14.21 -16.07 -4.47
N LYS A 122 -14.96 -15.85 -3.39
CA LYS A 122 -16.41 -15.69 -3.42
C LYS A 122 -16.86 -14.37 -4.04
N ALA A 123 -16.10 -13.28 -3.83
CA ALA A 123 -16.35 -12.00 -4.48
C ALA A 123 -16.19 -12.10 -6.01
N ARG A 124 -15.15 -12.79 -6.50
CA ARG A 124 -14.97 -13.05 -7.94
C ARG A 124 -16.15 -13.81 -8.53
N GLU A 125 -16.65 -14.83 -7.83
CA GLU A 125 -17.85 -15.58 -8.24
C GLU A 125 -19.09 -14.68 -8.21
N ALA A 126 -19.31 -13.90 -7.15
CA ALA A 126 -20.47 -13.01 -7.00
C ALA A 126 -20.50 -11.89 -8.05
N LEU A 127 -19.32 -11.39 -8.47
CA LEU A 127 -19.18 -10.40 -9.53
C LEU A 127 -19.62 -10.92 -10.91
N THR A 128 -19.69 -12.22 -11.13
CA THR A 128 -20.29 -12.76 -12.36
C THR A 128 -21.80 -12.52 -12.43
N TYR A 129 -22.45 -12.40 -11.28
CA TYR A 129 -23.88 -12.09 -11.18
C TYR A 129 -24.14 -10.58 -11.12
N TYR A 130 -23.30 -9.84 -10.40
CA TYR A 130 -23.47 -8.39 -10.13
C TYR A 130 -22.16 -7.61 -10.37
N PRO A 131 -21.69 -7.49 -11.63
CA PRO A 131 -20.39 -6.90 -11.94
C PRO A 131 -20.27 -5.43 -11.54
N GLN A 132 -21.39 -4.70 -11.43
CA GLN A 132 -21.43 -3.29 -11.04
C GLN A 132 -21.67 -3.08 -9.53
N SER A 133 -21.67 -4.13 -8.72
CA SER A 133 -21.82 -3.97 -7.28
C SER A 133 -20.58 -3.33 -6.67
N LEU A 134 -20.76 -2.14 -6.09
CA LEU A 134 -19.68 -1.42 -5.42
C LEU A 134 -19.10 -2.20 -4.22
N PRO A 135 -19.92 -2.75 -3.29
CA PRO A 135 -19.40 -3.55 -2.18
C PRO A 135 -18.60 -4.78 -2.63
N LEU A 136 -19.11 -5.53 -3.64
CA LEU A 136 -18.39 -6.70 -4.14
C LEU A 136 -17.04 -6.35 -4.75
N ASN A 137 -16.96 -5.31 -5.60
CA ASN A 137 -15.71 -4.83 -6.18
C ASN A 137 -14.75 -4.33 -5.11
N ARG A 138 -15.26 -3.58 -4.11
CA ARG A 138 -14.44 -3.03 -3.02
C ARG A 138 -13.78 -4.12 -2.18
N TYR A 139 -14.55 -5.08 -1.69
CA TYR A 139 -14.00 -6.12 -0.84
C TYR A 139 -13.18 -7.16 -1.63
N PHE A 140 -13.48 -7.36 -2.91
CA PHE A 140 -12.60 -8.10 -3.82
C PHE A 140 -11.22 -7.44 -3.91
N PHE A 141 -11.17 -6.15 -4.23
CA PHE A 141 -9.93 -5.37 -4.27
C PHE A 141 -9.15 -5.44 -2.95
N ARG A 142 -9.80 -5.10 -1.83
CA ARG A 142 -9.17 -5.07 -0.51
C ARG A 142 -8.62 -6.44 -0.09
N SER A 143 -9.37 -7.50 -0.36
CA SER A 143 -8.92 -8.86 -0.03
C SER A 143 -7.71 -9.30 -0.84
N LEU A 144 -7.62 -8.94 -2.12
CA LEU A 144 -6.44 -9.18 -2.95
C LEU A 144 -5.21 -8.44 -2.43
N VAL A 145 -5.37 -7.18 -2.01
CA VAL A 145 -4.28 -6.41 -1.38
C VAL A 145 -3.79 -7.09 -0.11
N SER A 146 -4.72 -7.53 0.76
CA SER A 146 -4.38 -8.22 2.01
C SER A 146 -3.64 -9.54 1.81
N GLN A 147 -3.81 -10.18 0.65
CA GLN A 147 -3.10 -11.40 0.25
C GLN A 147 -1.77 -11.13 -0.47
N GLY A 148 -1.44 -9.88 -0.77
CA GLY A 148 -0.26 -9.54 -1.55
C GLY A 148 -0.40 -9.77 -3.06
N HIS A 149 -1.60 -10.01 -3.56
CA HIS A 149 -1.90 -10.16 -5.00
C HIS A 149 -1.97 -8.79 -5.69
N TYR A 150 -0.88 -8.00 -5.57
CA TYR A 150 -0.85 -6.57 -5.91
C TYR A 150 -1.24 -6.27 -7.35
N ARG A 151 -0.73 -7.03 -8.33
CA ARG A 151 -1.06 -6.80 -9.75
C ARG A 151 -2.56 -6.97 -10.02
N GLU A 152 -3.13 -8.06 -9.52
CA GLU A 152 -4.56 -8.32 -9.69
C GLU A 152 -5.42 -7.29 -8.95
N SER A 153 -4.97 -6.87 -7.74
CA SER A 153 -5.66 -5.83 -6.98
C SER A 153 -5.68 -4.48 -7.69
N LEU A 154 -4.64 -4.11 -8.42
CA LEU A 154 -4.63 -2.88 -9.22
C LEU A 154 -5.67 -2.91 -10.34
N THR A 155 -5.82 -4.06 -11.04
CA THR A 155 -6.91 -4.25 -12.02
C THR A 155 -8.29 -4.19 -11.35
N ALA A 156 -8.44 -4.79 -10.17
CA ALA A 156 -9.69 -4.72 -9.40
C ALA A 156 -10.01 -3.28 -8.94
N TYR A 157 -8.98 -2.49 -8.62
CA TYR A 157 -9.13 -1.07 -8.28
C TYR A 157 -9.60 -0.24 -9.48
N GLU A 158 -9.07 -0.48 -10.67
CA GLU A 158 -9.53 0.17 -11.90
C GLU A 158 -11.04 -0.10 -12.12
N ASN A 159 -11.47 -1.35 -11.98
CA ASN A 159 -12.89 -1.69 -12.08
C ASN A 159 -13.75 -0.97 -11.03
N LEU A 160 -13.26 -0.87 -9.79
CA LEU A 160 -13.93 -0.16 -8.71
C LEU A 160 -14.09 1.34 -9.03
N THR A 161 -13.02 1.99 -9.53
CA THR A 161 -13.05 3.43 -9.86
C THR A 161 -13.90 3.74 -11.10
N HIS A 162 -13.92 2.84 -12.08
CA HIS A 162 -14.79 2.97 -13.25
C HIS A 162 -16.27 2.78 -12.90
N ALA A 163 -16.57 1.91 -11.95
CA ALA A 163 -17.96 1.68 -11.54
C ALA A 163 -18.59 2.91 -10.86
N GLN A 164 -17.88 3.56 -9.94
CA GLN A 164 -18.38 4.76 -9.23
C GLN A 164 -17.23 5.60 -8.62
N PRO A 165 -16.61 6.49 -9.38
CA PRO A 165 -15.43 7.25 -8.91
C PRO A 165 -15.72 8.18 -7.72
N ALA A 166 -16.98 8.62 -7.53
CA ALA A 166 -17.37 9.57 -6.49
C ALA A 166 -17.54 8.96 -5.09
N ILE A 167 -17.48 7.63 -4.93
CA ILE A 167 -17.79 6.92 -3.68
C ILE A 167 -16.57 6.15 -3.13
N MET A 168 -15.37 6.68 -3.37
CA MET A 168 -14.15 6.07 -2.81
C MET A 168 -14.02 6.38 -1.32
N GLU A 169 -13.81 5.35 -0.52
CA GLU A 169 -13.54 5.50 0.91
C GLU A 169 -12.05 5.77 1.16
N HIS A 170 -11.74 6.40 2.28
CA HIS A 170 -10.34 6.62 2.69
C HIS A 170 -9.56 5.30 2.72
N SER A 171 -10.16 4.22 3.21
CA SER A 171 -9.52 2.89 3.25
C SER A 171 -9.23 2.31 1.87
N ASP A 172 -10.00 2.66 0.82
CA ASP A 172 -9.68 2.25 -0.56
C ASP A 172 -8.39 2.92 -1.04
N THR A 173 -8.20 4.20 -0.70
CA THR A 173 -6.96 4.94 -1.02
C THR A 173 -5.75 4.35 -0.28
N VAL A 174 -5.92 3.92 0.97
CA VAL A 174 -4.86 3.25 1.74
C VAL A 174 -4.50 1.91 1.08
N HIS A 175 -5.47 1.07 0.75
CA HIS A 175 -5.22 -0.20 0.07
C HIS A 175 -4.59 0.00 -1.32
N TYR A 176 -5.03 1.01 -2.08
CA TYR A 176 -4.41 1.36 -3.36
C TYR A 176 -2.92 1.73 -3.19
N SER A 177 -2.59 2.49 -2.16
CA SER A 177 -1.19 2.83 -1.86
C SER A 177 -0.36 1.58 -1.58
N VAL A 178 -0.89 0.64 -0.79
CA VAL A 178 -0.24 -0.65 -0.51
C VAL A 178 -0.08 -1.48 -1.79
N ALA A 179 -1.09 -1.50 -2.65
CA ALA A 179 -1.04 -2.24 -3.91
C ALA A 179 0.04 -1.70 -4.86
N VAL A 180 0.10 -0.38 -5.08
CA VAL A 180 1.10 0.25 -5.97
C VAL A 180 2.51 0.04 -5.43
N THR A 181 2.75 0.36 -4.16
CA THR A 181 4.09 0.23 -3.56
C THR A 181 4.52 -1.24 -3.45
N GLY A 182 3.59 -2.14 -3.16
CA GLY A 182 3.84 -3.59 -3.12
C GLY A 182 4.19 -4.15 -4.50
N TRP A 183 3.44 -3.78 -5.55
CA TRP A 183 3.72 -4.19 -6.92
C TRP A 183 5.05 -3.63 -7.43
N ALA A 184 5.32 -2.35 -7.21
CA ALA A 184 6.59 -1.74 -7.59
C ALA A 184 7.78 -2.38 -6.86
N ARG A 185 7.65 -2.73 -5.58
CA ARG A 185 8.66 -3.48 -4.83
C ARG A 185 8.92 -4.87 -5.41
N TYR A 186 7.86 -5.59 -5.78
CA TYR A 186 7.99 -6.89 -6.46
C TYR A 186 8.76 -6.74 -7.77
N LEU A 187 8.40 -5.77 -8.61
CA LEU A 187 9.10 -5.50 -9.88
C LEU A 187 10.57 -5.11 -9.66
N TYR A 188 10.85 -4.28 -8.66
CA TYR A 188 12.20 -3.92 -8.25
C TYR A 188 13.03 -5.15 -7.87
N GLN A 189 12.48 -6.06 -7.07
CA GLN A 189 13.15 -7.31 -6.69
C GLN A 189 13.42 -8.26 -7.87
N GLN A 190 12.65 -8.13 -8.95
CA GLN A 190 12.85 -8.88 -10.20
C GLN A 190 13.81 -8.16 -11.18
N GLY A 191 14.44 -7.05 -10.79
CA GLY A 191 15.27 -6.24 -11.68
C GLY A 191 14.50 -5.46 -12.74
N LYS A 192 13.18 -5.37 -12.66
CA LYS A 192 12.32 -4.68 -13.63
C LYS A 192 12.13 -3.21 -13.26
N TYR A 193 13.24 -2.48 -13.17
CA TYR A 193 13.25 -1.11 -12.64
C TYR A 193 12.42 -0.14 -13.46
N LYS A 194 12.47 -0.24 -14.79
CA LYS A 194 11.66 0.59 -15.70
C LYS A 194 10.16 0.39 -15.46
N GLU A 195 9.72 -0.86 -15.35
CA GLU A 195 8.31 -1.17 -15.06
C GLU A 195 7.91 -0.68 -13.66
N ALA A 196 8.78 -0.84 -12.67
CA ALA A 196 8.55 -0.33 -11.31
C ALA A 196 8.39 1.20 -11.29
N ALA A 197 9.22 1.93 -12.03
CA ALA A 197 9.13 3.38 -12.18
C ALA A 197 7.80 3.81 -12.82
N GLN A 198 7.33 3.09 -13.85
CA GLN A 198 6.06 3.38 -14.53
C GLN A 198 4.84 3.36 -13.57
N TRP A 199 4.89 2.53 -12.53
CA TRP A 199 3.85 2.51 -11.48
C TRP A 199 4.07 3.56 -10.40
N MET A 200 5.32 3.78 -10.00
CA MET A 200 5.64 4.67 -8.90
C MET A 200 5.64 6.16 -9.27
N GLU A 201 6.02 6.53 -10.51
CA GLU A 201 6.07 7.95 -10.92
C GLU A 201 4.70 8.64 -10.83
N PRO A 202 3.62 8.15 -11.47
CA PRO A 202 2.32 8.78 -11.37
C PRO A 202 1.75 8.77 -9.95
N PHE A 203 1.99 7.70 -9.20
CA PHE A 203 1.58 7.60 -7.81
C PHE A 203 2.28 8.64 -6.93
N ALA A 204 3.61 8.76 -7.04
CA ALA A 204 4.38 9.75 -6.30
C ALA A 204 4.01 11.20 -6.69
N GLN A 205 3.74 11.44 -7.98
CA GLN A 205 3.27 12.73 -8.46
C GLN A 205 1.92 13.12 -7.83
N GLN A 206 0.96 12.21 -7.82
CA GLN A 206 -0.34 12.43 -7.18
C GLN A 206 -0.20 12.71 -5.67
N ARG A 207 0.64 11.91 -4.99
CA ARG A 207 0.93 12.11 -3.56
C ARG A 207 1.53 13.49 -3.29
N ARG A 208 2.45 13.93 -4.13
CA ARG A 208 3.06 15.25 -4.01
C ARG A 208 2.05 16.37 -4.20
N GLN A 209 1.22 16.30 -5.23
CA GLN A 209 0.17 17.28 -5.49
C GLN A 209 -0.81 17.43 -4.32
N ASN A 210 -1.06 16.33 -3.61
CA ASN A 210 -1.98 16.30 -2.46
C ASN A 210 -1.28 16.60 -1.11
N GLY A 211 0.02 16.91 -1.09
CA GLY A 211 0.78 17.12 0.15
C GLY A 211 0.94 15.85 1.01
N GLN A 212 0.83 14.68 0.40
CA GLN A 212 0.84 13.36 1.06
C GLN A 212 2.10 12.54 0.74
N MET A 213 3.15 13.17 0.25
CA MET A 213 4.41 12.49 -0.02
C MET A 213 5.04 11.99 1.29
N THR A 214 5.49 10.74 1.30
CA THR A 214 6.11 10.11 2.48
C THR A 214 7.56 9.75 2.20
N ASP A 215 8.32 9.51 3.27
CA ASP A 215 9.72 9.09 3.14
C ASP A 215 9.83 7.73 2.47
N ASP A 216 8.92 6.80 2.76
CA ASP A 216 8.90 5.46 2.14
C ASP A 216 8.69 5.52 0.62
N VAL A 217 7.76 6.34 0.15
CA VAL A 217 7.51 6.53 -1.29
C VAL A 217 8.71 7.19 -1.95
N THR A 218 9.29 8.21 -1.28
CA THR A 218 10.51 8.89 -1.76
C THR A 218 11.67 7.92 -1.88
N MET A 219 11.95 7.15 -0.83
CA MET A 219 13.01 6.17 -0.77
C MET A 219 12.85 5.10 -1.85
N GLN A 220 11.64 4.54 -1.97
CA GLN A 220 11.38 3.48 -2.93
C GLN A 220 11.59 3.96 -4.37
N LEU A 221 11.07 5.15 -4.74
CA LEU A 221 11.23 5.69 -6.08
C LEU A 221 12.68 6.12 -6.36
N ALA A 222 13.38 6.71 -5.38
CA ALA A 222 14.79 7.06 -5.53
C ALA A 222 15.66 5.80 -5.77
N ASN A 223 15.43 4.73 -5.00
CA ASN A 223 16.14 3.47 -5.18
C ASN A 223 15.85 2.84 -6.56
N ILE A 224 14.61 2.89 -7.05
CA ILE A 224 14.26 2.42 -8.39
C ILE A 224 15.10 3.15 -9.44
N TYR A 225 15.20 4.48 -9.38
CA TYR A 225 16.00 5.26 -10.33
C TYR A 225 17.50 4.96 -10.23
N ILE A 226 18.03 4.83 -9.01
CA ILE A 226 19.46 4.54 -8.78
C ILE A 226 19.81 3.15 -9.34
N GLU A 227 19.00 2.14 -9.07
CA GLU A 227 19.25 0.79 -9.59
C GLU A 227 19.04 0.73 -11.11
N TRP A 228 18.01 1.41 -11.63
CA TRP A 228 17.82 1.51 -13.08
C TRP A 228 18.99 2.20 -13.78
N ALA A 229 19.56 3.24 -13.18
CA ALA A 229 20.74 3.93 -13.72
C ALA A 229 21.96 3.00 -13.88
N LYS A 230 22.07 1.93 -13.07
CA LYS A 230 23.17 0.97 -13.20
C LYS A 230 23.09 0.10 -14.47
N GLU A 231 21.88 -0.03 -15.04
CA GLU A 231 21.64 -0.76 -16.29
C GLU A 231 21.79 0.12 -17.54
N LEU A 232 22.01 1.42 -17.35
CA LEU A 232 22.06 2.42 -18.40
C LEU A 232 23.46 3.02 -18.54
N GLU A 233 23.72 3.62 -19.71
CA GLU A 233 24.94 4.36 -20.00
C GLU A 233 24.61 5.77 -20.51
N GLY A 234 25.63 6.64 -20.51
CA GLY A 234 25.54 7.98 -21.08
C GLY A 234 24.41 8.85 -20.52
N PRO A 235 23.72 9.62 -21.39
CA PRO A 235 22.69 10.58 -20.94
C PRO A 235 21.51 9.97 -20.23
N GLU A 236 21.13 8.73 -20.56
CA GLU A 236 20.00 8.05 -19.92
C GLU A 236 20.31 7.69 -18.46
N LYS A 237 21.53 7.22 -18.20
CA LYS A 237 22.02 7.00 -16.82
C LYS A 237 21.99 8.30 -16.02
N GLU A 238 22.57 9.37 -16.59
CA GLU A 238 22.59 10.68 -15.94
C GLU A 238 21.17 11.17 -15.61
N GLN A 239 20.22 11.01 -16.54
CA GLN A 239 18.83 11.40 -16.33
C GLN A 239 18.20 10.69 -15.14
N MET A 240 18.40 9.39 -14.98
CA MET A 240 17.82 8.63 -13.86
C MET A 240 18.44 9.07 -12.52
N LEU A 241 19.75 9.28 -12.49
CA LEU A 241 20.43 9.77 -11.30
C LEU A 241 19.96 11.18 -10.90
N LEU A 242 19.76 12.08 -11.88
CA LEU A 242 19.24 13.42 -11.63
C LEU A 242 17.77 13.41 -11.15
N LYS A 243 16.93 12.50 -11.66
CA LYS A 243 15.57 12.29 -11.12
C LYS A 243 15.62 11.87 -9.64
N ALA A 244 16.47 10.92 -9.28
CA ALA A 244 16.63 10.50 -7.90
C ALA A 244 17.15 11.66 -7.02
N ASP A 245 18.15 12.44 -7.49
CA ASP A 245 18.69 13.59 -6.78
C ASP A 245 17.64 14.65 -6.48
N ALA A 246 16.86 15.04 -7.49
CA ALA A 246 15.80 16.03 -7.34
C ALA A 246 14.71 15.57 -6.35
N LEU A 247 14.36 14.30 -6.38
CA LEU A 247 13.37 13.71 -5.48
C LEU A 247 13.82 13.78 -4.01
N LEU A 248 15.07 13.37 -3.74
CA LEU A 248 15.65 13.41 -2.39
C LEU A 248 15.90 14.85 -1.92
N ALA A 249 16.41 15.73 -2.81
CA ALA A 249 16.66 17.12 -2.50
C ALA A 249 15.41 17.85 -2.02
N GLN A 250 14.28 17.60 -2.68
CA GLN A 250 12.99 18.17 -2.30
C GLN A 250 12.49 17.63 -0.95
N ARG A 251 12.73 16.34 -0.66
CA ARG A 251 12.18 15.70 0.56
C ARG A 251 12.95 16.07 1.82
N ILE A 252 14.27 16.31 1.75
CA ILE A 252 15.12 16.61 2.90
C ILE A 252 14.57 17.72 3.82
N PRO A 253 14.10 18.89 3.33
CA PRO A 253 13.55 19.93 4.20
C PRO A 253 12.19 19.59 4.81
N GLU A 254 11.48 18.57 4.29
CA GLU A 254 10.13 18.18 4.71
C GLU A 254 10.12 17.03 5.70
N THR A 255 11.27 16.37 5.93
CA THR A 255 11.40 15.24 6.87
C THR A 255 12.42 15.57 7.97
N THR A 256 12.18 14.98 9.15
CA THR A 256 13.12 15.05 10.28
C THR A 256 13.64 13.67 10.69
N MET A 257 13.07 12.60 10.13
CA MET A 257 13.44 11.22 10.47
C MET A 257 14.53 10.66 9.56
N ASN A 258 14.49 11.01 8.27
CA ASN A 258 15.38 10.44 7.25
C ASN A 258 16.18 11.51 6.48
N ASP A 259 16.23 12.74 6.98
CA ASP A 259 16.95 13.83 6.34
C ASP A 259 18.43 13.53 6.14
N ASP A 260 19.08 12.91 7.14
CA ASP A 260 20.47 12.50 7.09
C ASP A 260 20.73 11.36 6.10
N LEU A 261 19.82 10.38 6.04
CA LEU A 261 19.93 9.29 5.08
C LEU A 261 19.76 9.80 3.65
N PHE A 262 18.78 10.65 3.40
CA PHE A 262 18.54 11.22 2.07
C PHE A 262 19.68 12.13 1.62
N ALA A 263 20.24 12.96 2.52
CA ALA A 263 21.39 13.78 2.22
C ALA A 263 22.62 12.92 1.87
N TYR A 264 22.87 11.84 2.60
CA TYR A 264 23.91 10.89 2.30
C TYR A 264 23.70 10.17 0.96
N MET A 265 22.48 9.71 0.66
CA MET A 265 22.16 9.06 -0.61
C MET A 265 22.44 9.98 -1.80
N ARG A 266 22.07 11.25 -1.69
CA ARG A 266 22.38 12.26 -2.72
C ARG A 266 23.88 12.33 -3.02
N VAL A 267 24.72 12.38 -2.00
CA VAL A 267 26.17 12.47 -2.17
C VAL A 267 26.72 11.16 -2.70
N GLN A 268 26.54 10.07 -1.95
CA GLN A 268 27.25 8.80 -2.19
C GLN A 268 26.69 8.01 -3.36
N MET A 269 25.36 7.92 -3.47
CA MET A 269 24.75 7.03 -4.44
C MET A 269 24.41 7.72 -5.77
N ILE A 270 24.45 9.04 -5.82
CA ILE A 270 24.08 9.81 -7.00
C ILE A 270 25.24 10.68 -7.49
N GLN A 271 25.62 11.69 -6.71
CA GLN A 271 26.56 12.69 -7.17
C GLN A 271 27.95 12.10 -7.43
N PHE A 272 28.41 11.15 -6.61
CA PHE A 272 29.69 10.46 -6.87
C PHE A 272 29.62 9.52 -8.08
N GLN A 273 28.44 9.07 -8.51
CA GLN A 273 28.31 8.36 -9.78
C GLN A 273 28.30 9.29 -11.00
N LEU A 274 27.82 10.53 -10.83
CA LEU A 274 27.81 11.55 -11.88
C LEU A 274 29.19 12.17 -12.12
N ASP A 275 30.03 12.22 -11.08
CA ASP A 275 31.36 12.86 -11.11
C ASP A 275 32.33 12.15 -10.14
N PRO A 276 32.72 10.88 -10.43
CA PRO A 276 33.50 10.06 -9.51
C PRO A 276 34.92 10.62 -9.24
N GLU A 277 35.51 11.29 -10.22
CA GLU A 277 36.84 11.85 -10.12
C GLU A 277 36.86 13.32 -9.62
N ALA A 278 35.69 13.85 -9.26
CA ALA A 278 35.53 15.23 -8.80
C ALA A 278 35.98 16.31 -9.82
N HIS A 279 35.92 16.02 -11.13
CA HIS A 279 36.35 17.00 -12.15
C HIS A 279 35.36 18.16 -12.31
N LYS A 280 34.07 17.90 -12.18
CA LYS A 280 33.01 18.90 -12.39
C LYS A 280 32.56 19.58 -11.09
N GLY A 281 32.80 18.96 -9.95
CA GLY A 281 32.34 19.45 -8.64
C GLY A 281 30.85 19.35 -8.45
N THR A 282 30.16 18.42 -9.15
CA THR A 282 28.69 18.29 -9.15
C THR A 282 28.11 17.97 -7.77
N ALA A 283 28.91 17.32 -6.91
CA ALA A 283 28.49 16.94 -5.56
C ALA A 283 28.46 18.12 -4.56
N LEU A 284 29.07 19.28 -4.90
CA LEU A 284 29.17 20.42 -3.97
C LEU A 284 27.85 20.82 -3.30
N PRO A 285 26.71 21.05 -4.03
CA PRO A 285 25.44 21.42 -3.40
C PRO A 285 24.91 20.33 -2.45
N ALA A 286 25.07 19.06 -2.83
CA ALA A 286 24.60 17.94 -2.01
C ALA A 286 25.43 17.78 -0.73
N ILE A 287 26.75 17.95 -0.82
CA ILE A 287 27.65 17.89 0.35
C ILE A 287 27.35 19.05 1.32
N LEU A 288 27.14 20.26 0.81
CA LEU A 288 26.80 21.41 1.64
C LEU A 288 25.42 21.21 2.33
N GLN A 289 24.44 20.62 1.64
CA GLN A 289 23.16 20.28 2.26
C GLN A 289 23.32 19.20 3.33
N MET A 290 24.12 18.16 3.08
CA MET A 290 24.44 17.13 4.06
C MET A 290 25.11 17.73 5.32
N GLU A 291 26.07 18.63 5.13
CA GLU A 291 26.70 19.35 6.24
C GLU A 291 25.68 20.15 7.07
N GLN A 292 24.74 20.84 6.40
CA GLN A 292 23.68 21.58 7.09
C GLN A 292 22.73 20.69 7.88
N VAL A 293 22.36 19.55 7.32
CA VAL A 293 21.50 18.55 8.00
C VAL A 293 22.20 18.03 9.26
N PHE A 294 23.46 17.64 9.14
CA PHE A 294 24.22 17.06 10.25
C PHE A 294 24.53 18.07 11.35
N LYS A 295 24.74 19.34 11.02
CA LYS A 295 24.91 20.41 12.01
C LYS A 295 23.71 20.63 12.93
N LYS A 296 22.52 20.20 12.53
CA LYS A 296 21.31 20.27 13.37
C LYS A 296 21.24 19.16 14.40
N LYS A 297 22.06 18.12 14.28
CA LYS A 297 22.09 16.99 15.23
C LYS A 297 22.96 17.35 16.43
N ALA A 298 22.47 17.02 17.62
CA ALA A 298 23.15 17.37 18.87
C ALA A 298 24.54 16.74 18.96
N ASP A 299 24.66 15.48 18.53
CA ASP A 299 25.93 14.74 18.49
C ASP A 299 26.05 14.01 17.14
N LEU A 300 27.25 14.08 16.55
CA LEU A 300 27.60 13.30 15.38
C LEU A 300 28.20 11.97 15.81
N ASP A 301 27.51 10.88 15.49
CA ASP A 301 28.10 9.54 15.62
C ASP A 301 29.22 9.32 14.58
N GLU A 302 29.95 8.22 14.70
CA GLU A 302 31.08 7.91 13.84
C GLU A 302 30.66 7.79 12.37
N ARG A 303 29.47 7.27 12.10
CA ARG A 303 28.90 7.16 10.75
C ARG A 303 28.69 8.54 10.11
N HIS A 304 28.16 9.50 10.84
CA HIS A 304 28.00 10.87 10.33
C HIS A 304 29.34 11.54 10.03
N LYS A 305 30.34 11.33 10.91
CA LYS A 305 31.71 11.85 10.68
C LYS A 305 32.32 11.26 9.41
N GLU A 306 32.25 9.95 9.23
CA GLU A 306 32.76 9.27 8.02
C GLU A 306 32.10 9.81 6.75
N ARG A 307 30.78 10.02 6.77
CA ARG A 307 30.03 10.58 5.64
C ARG A 307 30.48 12.00 5.30
N LEU A 308 30.66 12.84 6.32
CA LEU A 308 31.18 14.19 6.13
C LEU A 308 32.63 14.20 5.56
N VAL A 309 33.49 13.38 6.12
CA VAL A 309 34.89 13.28 5.65
C VAL A 309 34.94 12.82 4.19
N THR A 310 34.10 11.87 3.81
CA THR A 310 34.01 11.43 2.41
C THR A 310 33.58 12.58 1.49
N GLY A 311 32.60 13.38 1.87
CA GLY A 311 32.22 14.60 1.14
C GLY A 311 33.32 15.66 1.10
N TYR A 312 33.96 15.91 2.23
CA TYR A 312 35.04 16.90 2.29
C TYR A 312 36.26 16.47 1.50
N ARG A 313 36.60 15.18 1.42
CA ARG A 313 37.69 14.68 0.54
C ARG A 313 37.38 14.94 -0.94
N TYR A 314 36.16 14.72 -1.37
CA TYR A 314 35.74 15.07 -2.73
C TYR A 314 35.91 16.55 -3.00
N LEU A 315 35.47 17.44 -2.10
CA LEU A 315 35.63 18.90 -2.27
C LEU A 315 37.09 19.35 -2.16
N MET A 316 37.86 18.77 -1.26
CA MET A 316 39.28 19.02 -1.14
C MET A 316 40.04 18.71 -2.45
N SER A 317 39.72 17.54 -3.05
CA SER A 317 40.29 17.13 -4.34
C SER A 317 39.88 18.07 -5.47
N TYR A 318 38.56 18.37 -5.58
CA TYR A 318 38.02 19.27 -6.58
C TYR A 318 38.71 20.67 -6.55
N TYR A 319 38.77 21.29 -5.38
CA TYR A 319 39.37 22.61 -5.24
C TYR A 319 40.89 22.57 -5.44
N PHE A 320 41.57 21.50 -5.04
CA PHE A 320 43.00 21.37 -5.19
C PHE A 320 43.43 21.13 -6.64
N ILE A 321 42.75 20.24 -7.36
CA ILE A 321 43.16 19.78 -8.70
C ILE A 321 42.49 20.62 -9.79
N GLU A 322 41.19 20.78 -9.76
CA GLU A 322 40.45 21.37 -10.88
C GLU A 322 40.31 22.88 -10.79
N LYS A 323 40.23 23.42 -9.59
CA LYS A 323 40.10 24.87 -9.37
C LYS A 323 41.39 25.55 -9.05
N GLU A 324 42.41 24.81 -8.70
CA GLU A 324 43.69 25.33 -8.20
C GLU A 324 43.49 26.33 -7.03
N ASP A 325 42.34 26.23 -6.34
CA ASP A 325 42.04 27.02 -5.15
C ASP A 325 42.55 26.31 -3.90
N TYR A 326 43.86 26.44 -3.70
CA TYR A 326 44.57 25.80 -2.60
C TYR A 326 44.08 26.28 -1.22
N ALA A 327 43.56 27.51 -1.16
CA ALA A 327 43.00 28.04 0.09
C ALA A 327 41.71 27.32 0.50
N LEU A 328 40.76 27.15 -0.42
CA LEU A 328 39.55 26.37 -0.16
C LEU A 328 39.86 24.89 0.06
N ALA A 329 40.78 24.31 -0.71
CA ALA A 329 41.25 22.94 -0.47
C ALA A 329 41.77 22.75 0.96
N ALA A 330 42.61 23.71 1.43
CA ALA A 330 43.12 23.69 2.79
C ALA A 330 42.07 23.86 3.87
N GLN A 331 41.00 24.63 3.61
CA GLN A 331 39.81 24.70 4.52
C GLN A 331 39.08 23.38 4.65
N TYR A 332 38.85 22.63 3.56
CA TYR A 332 38.30 21.31 3.63
C TYR A 332 39.23 20.31 4.31
N ALA A 333 40.53 20.42 4.11
CA ALA A 333 41.50 19.64 4.88
C ALA A 333 41.40 19.93 6.40
N ASP A 334 41.20 21.19 6.82
CA ASP A 334 40.97 21.52 8.23
C ASP A 334 39.70 20.90 8.78
N LYS A 335 38.58 20.88 8.00
CA LYS A 335 37.36 20.21 8.40
C LYS A 335 37.55 18.69 8.58
N ILE A 336 38.35 18.06 7.71
CA ILE A 336 38.70 16.64 7.82
C ILE A 336 39.49 16.39 9.09
N LEU A 337 40.54 17.17 9.33
CA LEU A 337 41.42 17.02 10.49
C LEU A 337 40.74 17.33 11.81
N ALA A 338 39.71 18.18 11.81
CA ALA A 338 38.85 18.40 12.98
C ALA A 338 38.07 17.16 13.40
N LEU A 339 37.69 16.29 12.44
CA LEU A 339 36.97 15.03 12.68
C LEU A 339 37.96 13.86 12.87
N TYR A 340 39.00 13.81 12.05
CA TYR A 340 40.06 12.77 12.05
C TYR A 340 41.43 13.39 12.02
N PRO A 341 42.05 13.69 13.20
CA PRO A 341 43.34 14.39 13.30
C PRO A 341 44.52 13.68 12.63
N ALA A 342 44.40 12.37 12.41
CA ALA A 342 45.45 11.54 11.80
C ALA A 342 45.24 11.31 10.28
N ASP A 343 44.41 12.12 9.60
CA ASP A 343 44.20 11.96 8.15
C ASP A 343 45.43 12.43 7.35
N ASP A 344 46.09 11.47 6.70
CA ASP A 344 47.33 11.71 5.96
C ASP A 344 47.12 12.62 4.74
N ALA A 345 46.02 12.42 3.98
CA ALA A 345 45.74 13.20 2.77
C ALA A 345 45.50 14.68 3.11
N ALA A 346 44.65 14.93 4.11
CA ALA A 346 44.39 16.29 4.59
C ALA A 346 45.66 16.96 5.15
N THR A 347 46.48 16.19 5.88
CA THR A 347 47.78 16.67 6.39
C THR A 347 48.74 17.07 5.25
N GLN A 348 48.77 16.27 4.17
CA GLN A 348 49.61 16.57 3.01
C GLN A 348 49.16 17.86 2.28
N VAL A 349 47.84 18.00 2.05
CA VAL A 349 47.30 19.23 1.43
C VAL A 349 47.62 20.46 2.26
N LYS A 350 47.54 20.41 3.59
CA LYS A 350 47.94 21.52 4.48
C LYS A 350 49.42 21.83 4.38
N LYS A 351 50.29 20.83 4.30
CA LYS A 351 51.71 21.03 4.13
C LYS A 351 52.05 21.69 2.79
N LEU A 352 51.40 21.25 1.71
CA LEU A 352 51.59 21.84 0.37
C LEU A 352 51.09 23.29 0.32
N TYR A 353 49.93 23.57 0.90
CA TYR A 353 49.41 24.94 0.96
C TYR A 353 50.32 25.89 1.70
N LYS A 354 50.92 25.49 2.83
CA LYS A 354 51.91 26.29 3.54
C LYS A 354 53.19 26.59 2.69
N LYS A 355 53.60 25.64 1.84
CA LYS A 355 54.71 25.82 0.93
C LYS A 355 54.43 26.80 -0.23
N ILE A 356 53.16 26.85 -0.68
CA ILE A 356 52.73 27.77 -1.74
C ILE A 356 52.62 29.20 -1.22
N GLN A 357 52.35 29.39 0.08
CA GLN A 357 52.27 30.71 0.71
C GLN A 357 53.65 31.29 1.13
N ALA A 358 54.67 30.41 1.25
CA ALA A 358 56.04 30.81 1.63
C ALA A 358 56.86 31.20 0.41
#